data_c8a6432a1190f286cd6bdec3416d4132
#
_entry.id   c8a6432a1190f286cd6bdec3416d4132
#
_cell.length_a   1.000
_cell.length_b   1.000
_cell.length_c   1.000
_cell.angle_alpha   90.00
_cell.angle_beta   90.00
_cell.angle_gamma   90.00
#
_symmetry.space_group_name_H-M   'P 1'
#
loop_
_entity.id
_entity.type
_entity.pdbx_description
1 polymer ?
#
loop_
_entity_poly.entity_id
_entity_poly.type
_entity_poly.pdbx_seq_one_letter_code
_entity_poly.pdbx_strand_id
1 'polypeptide(L)'
;MLVQDNFDFNKEYRLEDERVILRPLSSLDAAELAIFVRNEPEIWKYSLVAIHKLEDLQGYIDTAIQSRIDKTAYPFIVFDKQLNKYVGSTRFYDIQLNFESTQLGYTWYSKEVWGTKLNAHCKFLLLQFTFEQMGCKRVEFRADNDNKRSIAAMQKIGCTVEGVLRSHLPRPDGTRRDSIILSITKEEWEQKVKSLIKKQIA
;
A
#
# COMPACT_ATOMS: atom_id res chain seq x y z
N MET A 1 25.94 9.71 -4.71
CA MET A 1 24.73 10.44 -4.30
C MET A 1 24.03 9.55 -3.28
N LEU A 2 23.89 9.99 -2.05
CA LEU A 2 23.19 9.22 -1.03
C LEU A 2 21.69 9.23 -1.35
N VAL A 3 21.00 8.10 -1.20
CA VAL A 3 19.55 7.94 -1.43
C VAL A 3 18.69 8.94 -0.62
N GLN A 4 19.26 9.53 0.43
CA GLN A 4 18.63 10.56 1.26
C GLN A 4 18.18 11.82 0.48
N ASP A 5 18.78 12.11 -0.68
CA ASP A 5 18.45 13.30 -1.47
C ASP A 5 17.28 13.06 -2.46
N ASN A 6 16.84 11.80 -2.62
CA ASN A 6 15.87 11.43 -3.66
C ASN A 6 14.42 11.36 -3.15
N PHE A 7 14.19 11.43 -1.82
CA PHE A 7 12.86 11.34 -1.24
C PHE A 7 12.69 12.35 -0.10
N ASP A 8 11.70 13.22 -0.23
CA ASP A 8 11.34 14.23 0.76
C ASP A 8 9.92 13.97 1.28
N PHE A 9 9.78 13.73 2.58
CA PHE A 9 8.47 13.51 3.23
C PHE A 9 7.54 14.72 3.15
N ASN A 10 8.09 15.94 3.00
CA ASN A 10 7.30 17.17 2.91
C ASN A 10 6.76 17.43 1.50
N LYS A 11 7.37 16.81 0.48
CA LYS A 11 6.95 16.98 -0.91
C LYS A 11 5.64 16.26 -1.17
N GLU A 12 4.75 16.89 -1.93
CA GLU A 12 3.49 16.34 -2.38
C GLU A 12 3.70 15.52 -3.66
N TYR A 13 3.93 14.20 -3.49
CA TYR A 13 4.07 13.30 -4.65
C TYR A 13 2.70 12.91 -5.19
N ARG A 14 2.46 13.21 -6.46
CA ARG A 14 1.31 12.74 -7.22
C ARG A 14 1.78 11.72 -8.24
N LEU A 15 1.34 10.48 -8.09
CA LEU A 15 1.62 9.39 -9.02
C LEU A 15 0.37 9.12 -9.84
N GLU A 16 0.49 9.07 -11.16
CA GLU A 16 -0.68 9.07 -12.03
C GLU A 16 -0.41 8.34 -13.34
N ASP A 17 -1.41 7.62 -13.82
CA ASP A 17 -1.50 7.09 -15.18
C ASP A 17 -2.90 7.30 -15.76
N GLU A 18 -3.26 6.57 -16.83
CA GLU A 18 -4.57 6.67 -17.47
C GLU A 18 -5.72 6.18 -16.59
N ARG A 19 -5.45 5.34 -15.59
CA ARG A 19 -6.45 4.72 -14.73
C ARG A 19 -6.57 5.35 -13.36
N VAL A 20 -5.45 5.64 -12.70
CA VAL A 20 -5.45 6.02 -11.29
C VAL A 20 -4.67 7.29 -11.01
N ILE A 21 -5.04 7.94 -9.90
CA ILE A 21 -4.25 8.99 -9.26
C ILE A 21 -4.01 8.55 -7.81
N LEU A 22 -2.74 8.56 -7.40
CA LEU A 22 -2.34 8.46 -6.00
C LEU A 22 -1.77 9.81 -5.59
N ARG A 23 -2.38 10.42 -4.59
CA ARG A 23 -1.89 11.65 -3.95
C ARG A 23 -1.74 11.44 -2.45
N PRO A 24 -0.96 12.28 -1.75
CA PRO A 24 -0.88 12.20 -0.31
C PRO A 24 -2.25 12.21 0.36
N LEU A 25 -2.40 11.35 1.36
CA LEU A 25 -3.59 11.30 2.21
C LEU A 25 -3.61 12.54 3.12
N SER A 26 -4.77 13.16 3.27
CA SER A 26 -5.02 14.31 4.14
C SER A 26 -6.16 14.04 5.13
N SER A 27 -6.29 14.85 6.17
CA SER A 27 -7.38 14.72 7.15
C SER A 27 -8.77 14.94 6.54
N LEU A 28 -8.87 15.73 5.47
CA LEU A 28 -10.13 15.98 4.74
C LEU A 28 -10.64 14.74 4.01
N ASP A 29 -9.78 13.78 3.75
CA ASP A 29 -10.14 12.55 3.01
C ASP A 29 -11.00 11.58 3.83
N ALA A 30 -11.13 11.80 5.13
CA ALA A 30 -12.01 11.00 5.98
C ALA A 30 -13.47 11.02 5.48
N ALA A 31 -13.93 12.16 4.99
CA ALA A 31 -15.28 12.31 4.43
C ALA A 31 -15.50 11.42 3.18
N GLU A 32 -14.53 11.40 2.27
CA GLU A 32 -14.55 10.59 1.05
C GLU A 32 -14.50 9.09 1.35
N LEU A 33 -13.77 8.69 2.38
CA LEU A 33 -13.55 7.29 2.74
C LEU A 33 -14.60 6.75 3.71
N ALA A 34 -15.42 7.61 4.32
CA ALA A 34 -16.44 7.26 5.32
C ALA A 34 -17.48 6.24 4.82
N ILE A 35 -17.81 6.28 3.54
CA ILE A 35 -18.77 5.38 2.92
C ILE A 35 -18.35 3.91 3.05
N PHE A 36 -17.05 3.62 3.01
CA PHE A 36 -16.53 2.25 3.08
C PHE A 36 -16.63 1.64 4.48
N VAL A 37 -16.59 2.45 5.53
CA VAL A 37 -16.81 1.98 6.90
C VAL A 37 -18.23 1.46 7.09
N ARG A 38 -19.21 2.15 6.51
CA ARG A 38 -20.63 1.81 6.62
C ARG A 38 -21.03 0.65 5.72
N ASN A 39 -20.58 0.67 4.48
CA ASN A 39 -21.12 -0.18 3.42
C ASN A 39 -20.24 -1.41 3.14
N GLU A 40 -18.97 -1.40 3.55
CA GLU A 40 -18.00 -2.43 3.18
C GLU A 40 -17.11 -2.85 4.38
N PRO A 41 -17.69 -3.21 5.54
CA PRO A 41 -16.90 -3.50 6.76
C PRO A 41 -15.90 -4.64 6.58
N GLU A 42 -16.13 -5.56 5.66
CA GLU A 42 -15.24 -6.69 5.39
C GLU A 42 -13.91 -6.32 4.75
N ILE A 43 -13.75 -5.11 4.20
CA ILE A 43 -12.44 -4.67 3.67
C ILE A 43 -11.41 -4.56 4.79
N TRP A 44 -11.88 -4.36 6.04
CA TRP A 44 -11.07 -4.22 7.24
C TRP A 44 -10.72 -5.55 7.93
N LYS A 45 -11.27 -6.67 7.47
CA LYS A 45 -11.12 -7.99 8.12
C LYS A 45 -9.68 -8.36 8.50
N TYR A 46 -8.71 -7.98 7.68
CA TYR A 46 -7.29 -8.28 7.90
C TYR A 46 -6.49 -7.04 8.30
N SER A 47 -7.16 -5.95 8.65
CA SER A 47 -6.50 -4.77 9.20
C SER A 47 -5.94 -5.06 10.59
N LEU A 48 -4.82 -4.41 10.91
CA LEU A 48 -4.26 -4.43 12.29
C LEU A 48 -5.01 -3.49 13.23
N VAL A 49 -5.84 -2.61 12.68
CA VAL A 49 -6.67 -1.67 13.42
C VAL A 49 -8.13 -2.00 13.14
N ALA A 50 -8.94 -2.13 14.19
CA ALA A 50 -10.37 -2.27 14.05
C ALA A 50 -10.97 -0.95 13.54
N ILE A 51 -11.75 -1.02 12.45
CA ILE A 51 -12.46 0.15 11.91
C ILE A 51 -13.93 -0.24 11.76
N HIS A 52 -14.74 0.22 12.71
CA HIS A 52 -16.17 -0.07 12.78
C HIS A 52 -17.04 1.19 12.65
N LYS A 53 -16.49 2.36 12.96
CA LYS A 53 -17.17 3.65 12.94
C LYS A 53 -16.28 4.76 12.40
N LEU A 54 -16.86 5.92 12.17
CA LEU A 54 -16.14 7.05 11.53
C LEU A 54 -14.97 7.55 12.36
N GLU A 55 -15.09 7.52 13.69
CA GLU A 55 -14.02 7.94 14.60
C GLU A 55 -12.80 7.02 14.48
N ASP A 56 -13.01 5.72 14.28
CA ASP A 56 -11.93 4.75 14.07
C ASP A 56 -11.20 5.05 12.74
N LEU A 57 -11.96 5.38 11.69
CA LEU A 57 -11.38 5.79 10.39
C LEU A 57 -10.59 7.09 10.54
N GLN A 58 -11.12 8.08 11.25
CA GLN A 58 -10.41 9.33 11.49
C GLN A 58 -9.09 9.06 12.23
N GLY A 59 -9.11 8.28 13.30
CA GLY A 59 -7.90 7.89 14.03
C GLY A 59 -6.88 7.13 13.16
N TYR A 60 -7.35 6.28 12.24
CA TYR A 60 -6.51 5.58 11.27
C TYR A 60 -5.83 6.58 10.30
N ILE A 61 -6.57 7.57 9.82
CA ILE A 61 -6.05 8.62 8.92
C ILE A 61 -5.07 9.52 9.66
N ASP A 62 -5.42 9.99 10.86
CA ASP A 62 -4.57 10.87 11.67
C ASP A 62 -3.25 10.18 12.02
N THR A 63 -3.29 8.89 12.39
CA THR A 63 -2.09 8.09 12.61
C THR A 63 -1.22 7.99 11.35
N ALA A 64 -1.84 7.83 10.18
CA ALA A 64 -1.11 7.76 8.92
C ALA A 64 -0.42 9.09 8.57
N ILE A 65 -1.11 10.22 8.81
CA ILE A 65 -0.57 11.57 8.59
C ILE A 65 0.56 11.85 9.59
N GLN A 66 0.37 11.50 10.87
CA GLN A 66 1.40 11.67 11.89
C GLN A 66 2.66 10.86 11.53
N SER A 67 2.50 9.63 11.03
CA SER A 67 3.63 8.81 10.56
C SER A 67 4.40 9.46 9.40
N ARG A 68 3.74 10.28 8.56
CA ARG A 68 4.43 11.09 7.53
C ARG A 68 5.23 12.22 8.15
N ILE A 69 4.67 12.90 9.14
CA ILE A 69 5.36 13.98 9.89
C ILE A 69 6.58 13.41 10.61
N ASP A 70 6.43 12.23 11.23
CA ASP A 70 7.50 11.50 11.92
C ASP A 70 8.51 10.84 10.96
N LYS A 71 8.32 11.00 9.65
CA LYS A 71 9.20 10.46 8.59
C LYS A 71 9.34 8.93 8.61
N THR A 72 8.31 8.21 9.02
CA THR A 72 8.28 6.74 9.08
C THR A 72 7.40 6.12 8.01
N ALA A 73 6.43 6.87 7.47
CA ALA A 73 5.53 6.40 6.43
C ALA A 73 5.15 7.52 5.44
N TYR A 74 4.63 7.14 4.28
CA TYR A 74 4.07 8.07 3.30
C TYR A 74 2.74 7.52 2.76
N PRO A 75 1.61 7.99 3.29
CA PRO A 75 0.29 7.49 2.92
C PRO A 75 -0.25 8.16 1.67
N PHE A 76 -0.97 7.38 0.86
CA PHE A 76 -1.69 7.82 -0.33
C PHE A 76 -3.17 7.49 -0.24
N ILE A 77 -4.01 8.36 -0.77
CA ILE A 77 -5.38 8.06 -1.17
C ILE A 77 -5.39 7.73 -2.67
N VAL A 78 -6.27 6.82 -3.06
CA VAL A 78 -6.36 6.31 -4.44
C VAL A 78 -7.66 6.78 -5.08
N PHE A 79 -7.54 7.50 -6.20
CA PHE A 79 -8.65 7.94 -7.03
C PHE A 79 -8.72 7.08 -8.30
N ASP A 80 -9.88 6.53 -8.60
CA ASP A 80 -10.15 5.81 -9.84
C ASP A 80 -10.77 6.76 -10.87
N LYS A 81 -10.06 7.01 -11.96
CA LYS A 81 -10.51 7.91 -13.03
C LYS A 81 -11.72 7.38 -13.80
N GLN A 82 -11.90 6.05 -13.90
CA GLN A 82 -13.05 5.47 -14.58
C GLN A 82 -14.33 5.62 -13.76
N LEU A 83 -14.20 5.46 -12.43
CA LEU A 83 -15.35 5.61 -11.52
C LEU A 83 -15.52 7.06 -11.05
N ASN A 84 -14.55 7.93 -11.33
CA ASN A 84 -14.50 9.34 -10.90
C ASN A 84 -14.72 9.50 -9.39
N LYS A 85 -14.07 8.64 -8.57
CA LYS A 85 -14.17 8.68 -7.10
C LYS A 85 -12.95 8.11 -6.40
N TYR A 86 -12.79 8.43 -5.14
CA TYR A 86 -11.81 7.79 -4.28
C TYR A 86 -12.26 6.37 -3.92
N VAL A 87 -11.34 5.40 -4.01
CA VAL A 87 -11.66 3.97 -3.89
C VAL A 87 -10.80 3.23 -2.88
N GLY A 88 -9.90 3.90 -2.18
CA GLY A 88 -9.06 3.23 -1.19
C GLY A 88 -7.83 4.02 -0.78
N SER A 89 -6.95 3.34 -0.06
CA SER A 89 -5.70 3.89 0.46
C SER A 89 -4.60 2.84 0.41
N THR A 90 -3.36 3.33 0.38
CA THR A 90 -2.14 2.53 0.48
C THR A 90 -1.02 3.40 1.05
N ARG A 91 0.07 2.83 1.55
CA ARG A 91 1.20 3.63 2.04
C ARG A 91 2.53 2.91 1.90
N PHE A 92 3.59 3.69 1.72
CA PHE A 92 4.92 3.28 2.12
C PHE A 92 5.03 3.40 3.63
N TYR A 93 5.66 2.45 4.27
CA TYR A 93 5.94 2.49 5.70
C TYR A 93 7.26 1.78 5.98
N ASP A 94 7.77 1.94 7.20
CA ASP A 94 9.11 1.44 7.53
C ASP A 94 10.14 1.86 6.45
N ILE A 95 10.12 3.18 6.15
CA ILE A 95 10.98 3.76 5.11
C ILE A 95 12.40 3.89 5.68
N GLN A 96 13.30 3.07 5.19
CA GLN A 96 14.69 2.95 5.64
C GLN A 96 15.64 3.44 4.55
N LEU A 97 15.70 4.77 4.34
CA LEU A 97 16.48 5.36 3.25
C LEU A 97 17.97 4.98 3.33
N ASN A 98 18.52 4.86 4.55
CA ASN A 98 19.92 4.45 4.76
C ASN A 98 20.19 2.99 4.35
N PHE A 99 19.16 2.15 4.35
CA PHE A 99 19.22 0.75 3.91
C PHE A 99 18.61 0.53 2.54
N GLU A 100 18.24 1.63 1.86
CA GLU A 100 17.66 1.61 0.50
C GLU A 100 16.46 0.66 0.41
N SER A 101 15.61 0.64 1.45
CA SER A 101 14.46 -0.26 1.54
C SER A 101 13.23 0.43 2.11
N THR A 102 12.06 -0.10 1.76
CA THR A 102 10.77 0.31 2.31
C THR A 102 9.79 -0.85 2.29
N GLN A 103 8.74 -0.74 3.08
CA GLN A 103 7.59 -1.63 2.99
C GLN A 103 6.42 -0.92 2.29
N LEU A 104 5.64 -1.68 1.52
CA LEU A 104 4.41 -1.21 0.87
C LEU A 104 3.22 -2.02 1.37
N GLY A 105 2.29 -1.34 2.02
CA GLY A 105 1.15 -2.00 2.63
C GLY A 105 0.04 -1.05 3.06
N TYR A 106 -0.71 -1.47 4.10
CA TYR A 106 -1.93 -0.79 4.52
C TYR A 106 -2.88 -0.54 3.34
N THR A 107 -2.81 -1.44 2.34
CA THR A 107 -3.56 -1.33 1.09
C THR A 107 -4.94 -1.93 1.26
N TRP A 108 -5.94 -1.12 1.02
CA TRP A 108 -7.32 -1.56 0.91
C TRP A 108 -8.03 -0.78 -0.19
N TYR A 109 -9.00 -1.42 -0.81
CA TYR A 109 -9.82 -0.84 -1.87
C TYR A 109 -11.27 -1.23 -1.67
N SER A 110 -12.19 -0.38 -2.16
CA SER A 110 -13.60 -0.70 -2.36
C SER A 110 -13.77 -2.03 -3.09
N LYS A 111 -14.79 -2.79 -2.74
CA LYS A 111 -15.13 -4.07 -3.38
C LYS A 111 -15.43 -3.92 -4.88
N GLU A 112 -15.98 -2.78 -5.28
CA GLU A 112 -16.30 -2.48 -6.68
C GLU A 112 -15.07 -2.59 -7.60
N VAL A 113 -13.87 -2.32 -7.10
CA VAL A 113 -12.64 -2.41 -7.88
C VAL A 113 -11.86 -3.71 -7.65
N TRP A 114 -12.39 -4.66 -6.86
CA TRP A 114 -11.76 -5.95 -6.70
C TRP A 114 -11.82 -6.77 -7.99
N GLY A 115 -10.75 -7.47 -8.30
CA GLY A 115 -10.65 -8.26 -9.55
C GLY A 115 -10.40 -7.42 -10.80
N THR A 116 -10.43 -6.08 -10.68
CA THR A 116 -10.07 -5.18 -11.79
C THR A 116 -8.54 -4.98 -11.90
N LYS A 117 -8.12 -4.25 -12.93
CA LYS A 117 -6.70 -3.88 -13.12
C LYS A 117 -6.23 -2.79 -12.14
N LEU A 118 -7.11 -2.13 -11.36
CA LEU A 118 -6.78 -0.96 -10.51
C LEU A 118 -5.56 -1.22 -9.61
N ASN A 119 -5.54 -2.37 -8.89
CA ASN A 119 -4.41 -2.70 -8.02
C ASN A 119 -3.09 -2.83 -8.79
N ALA A 120 -3.12 -3.34 -10.03
CA ALA A 120 -1.92 -3.46 -10.86
C ALA A 120 -1.41 -2.07 -11.28
N HIS A 121 -2.28 -1.13 -11.66
CA HIS A 121 -1.93 0.26 -11.94
C HIS A 121 -1.29 0.94 -10.72
N CYS A 122 -1.95 0.85 -9.55
CA CYS A 122 -1.39 1.39 -8.30
C CYS A 122 -0.02 0.81 -7.98
N LYS A 123 0.13 -0.52 -8.05
CA LYS A 123 1.40 -1.18 -7.76
C LYS A 123 2.48 -0.85 -8.76
N PHE A 124 2.14 -0.70 -10.04
CA PHE A 124 3.09 -0.26 -11.06
C PHE A 124 3.68 1.11 -10.72
N LEU A 125 2.82 2.10 -10.48
CA LEU A 125 3.24 3.47 -10.15
C LEU A 125 4.08 3.54 -8.88
N LEU A 126 3.64 2.84 -7.82
CA LEU A 126 4.35 2.83 -6.53
C LEU A 126 5.71 2.14 -6.63
N LEU A 127 5.80 0.99 -7.29
CA LEU A 127 7.07 0.27 -7.47
C LEU A 127 8.03 1.05 -8.38
N GLN A 128 7.51 1.66 -9.46
CA GLN A 128 8.30 2.52 -10.33
C GLN A 128 8.87 3.70 -9.54
N PHE A 129 8.05 4.38 -8.76
CA PHE A 129 8.48 5.47 -7.91
C PHE A 129 9.57 5.02 -6.92
N THR A 130 9.36 3.88 -6.27
CA THR A 130 10.30 3.36 -5.27
C THR A 130 11.66 3.01 -5.86
N PHE A 131 11.68 2.28 -6.97
CA PHE A 131 12.94 1.81 -7.55
C PHE A 131 13.65 2.85 -8.41
N GLU A 132 12.88 3.73 -9.09
CA GLU A 132 13.44 4.65 -10.09
C GLU A 132 13.60 6.09 -9.56
N GLN A 133 12.83 6.49 -8.54
CA GLN A 133 12.90 7.84 -7.98
C GLN A 133 13.44 7.84 -6.54
N MET A 134 12.87 7.01 -5.63
CA MET A 134 13.39 6.91 -4.26
C MET A 134 14.78 6.25 -4.20
N GLY A 135 15.12 5.42 -5.20
CA GLY A 135 16.41 4.72 -5.26
C GLY A 135 16.51 3.49 -4.35
N CYS A 136 15.38 2.97 -3.87
CA CYS A 136 15.39 1.76 -3.04
C CYS A 136 15.88 0.54 -3.84
N LYS A 137 16.48 -0.41 -3.13
CA LYS A 137 16.92 -1.70 -3.67
C LYS A 137 15.95 -2.84 -3.35
N ARG A 138 15.03 -2.61 -2.39
CA ARG A 138 14.09 -3.61 -1.93
C ARG A 138 12.77 -2.97 -1.52
N VAL A 139 11.67 -3.61 -1.94
CA VAL A 139 10.32 -3.35 -1.42
C VAL A 139 9.80 -4.62 -0.77
N GLU A 140 9.41 -4.53 0.50
CA GLU A 140 8.81 -5.62 1.23
C GLU A 140 7.29 -5.45 1.32
N PHE A 141 6.60 -6.57 1.38
CA PHE A 141 5.15 -6.66 1.58
C PHE A 141 4.87 -7.63 2.72
N ARG A 142 3.92 -7.28 3.56
CA ARG A 142 3.43 -8.19 4.61
C ARG A 142 1.91 -8.33 4.54
N ALA A 143 1.43 -9.53 4.77
CA ALA A 143 0.01 -9.80 4.91
C ALA A 143 -0.24 -10.79 6.05
N ASP A 144 -1.47 -10.81 6.55
CA ASP A 144 -1.95 -11.95 7.34
C ASP A 144 -1.88 -13.20 6.47
N ASN A 145 -1.29 -14.29 6.98
CA ASN A 145 -1.13 -15.54 6.23
C ASN A 145 -2.46 -16.20 5.85
N ASP A 146 -3.56 -15.79 6.48
CA ASP A 146 -4.92 -16.20 6.13
C ASP A 146 -5.53 -15.35 5.01
N ASN A 147 -4.93 -14.20 4.67
CA ASN A 147 -5.39 -13.31 3.61
C ASN A 147 -4.95 -13.81 2.22
N LYS A 148 -5.53 -14.94 1.78
CA LYS A 148 -5.15 -15.59 0.51
C LYS A 148 -5.32 -14.67 -0.70
N ARG A 149 -6.31 -13.77 -0.67
CA ARG A 149 -6.53 -12.79 -1.73
C ARG A 149 -5.35 -11.81 -1.85
N SER A 150 -4.89 -11.25 -0.73
CA SER A 150 -3.76 -10.33 -0.73
C SER A 150 -2.48 -11.03 -1.18
N ILE A 151 -2.24 -12.25 -0.69
CA ILE A 151 -1.07 -13.06 -1.07
C ILE A 151 -1.08 -13.32 -2.58
N ALA A 152 -2.20 -13.79 -3.13
CA ALA A 152 -2.34 -14.04 -4.57
C ALA A 152 -2.14 -12.76 -5.40
N ALA A 153 -2.64 -11.61 -4.94
CA ALA A 153 -2.45 -10.33 -5.62
C ALA A 153 -0.97 -9.90 -5.64
N MET A 154 -0.22 -10.12 -4.54
CA MET A 154 1.22 -9.84 -4.49
C MET A 154 2.03 -10.79 -5.36
N GLN A 155 1.72 -12.08 -5.36
CA GLN A 155 2.38 -13.06 -6.24
C GLN A 155 2.09 -12.76 -7.72
N LYS A 156 0.86 -12.34 -8.05
CA LYS A 156 0.46 -11.99 -9.43
C LYS A 156 1.29 -10.84 -9.99
N ILE A 157 1.69 -9.88 -9.18
CA ILE A 157 2.56 -8.78 -9.61
C ILE A 157 4.05 -9.15 -9.58
N GLY A 158 4.41 -10.36 -9.20
CA GLY A 158 5.77 -10.88 -9.25
C GLY A 158 6.54 -10.86 -7.93
N CYS A 159 5.86 -10.67 -6.78
CA CYS A 159 6.53 -10.78 -5.49
C CYS A 159 7.00 -12.22 -5.22
N THR A 160 8.21 -12.34 -4.69
CA THR A 160 8.78 -13.59 -4.18
C THR A 160 8.42 -13.77 -2.71
N VAL A 161 7.93 -14.97 -2.33
CA VAL A 161 7.67 -15.33 -0.92
C VAL A 161 9.00 -15.63 -0.23
N GLU A 162 9.25 -15.00 0.92
CA GLU A 162 10.47 -15.21 1.70
C GLU A 162 10.24 -16.10 2.92
N GLY A 163 9.04 -16.07 3.49
CA GLY A 163 8.74 -16.88 4.65
C GLY A 163 7.51 -16.42 5.42
N VAL A 164 7.30 -17.07 6.57
CA VAL A 164 6.18 -16.76 7.49
C VAL A 164 6.74 -16.54 8.88
N LEU A 165 6.43 -15.39 9.46
CA LEU A 165 6.65 -15.08 10.86
C LEU A 165 5.47 -15.58 11.68
N ARG A 166 5.68 -16.63 12.46
CA ARG A 166 4.65 -17.23 13.32
C ARG A 166 4.34 -16.32 14.51
N SER A 167 3.06 -16.21 14.87
CA SER A 167 2.58 -15.43 16.04
C SER A 167 3.14 -13.99 16.05
N HIS A 168 3.24 -13.34 14.87
CA HIS A 168 3.99 -12.11 14.66
C HIS A 168 3.32 -10.90 15.33
N LEU A 169 2.05 -10.65 15.05
CA LEU A 169 1.33 -9.46 15.52
C LEU A 169 -0.03 -9.81 16.14
N PRO A 170 -0.51 -9.02 17.13
CA PRO A 170 -1.87 -9.16 17.61
C PRO A 170 -2.88 -8.75 16.53
N ARG A 171 -4.04 -9.42 16.50
CA ARG A 171 -5.22 -8.96 15.77
C ARG A 171 -6.11 -8.14 16.69
N PRO A 172 -7.04 -7.34 16.16
CA PRO A 172 -7.98 -6.56 16.96
C PRO A 172 -8.86 -7.41 17.91
N ASP A 173 -9.07 -8.68 17.59
CA ASP A 173 -9.83 -9.63 18.42
C ASP A 173 -9.02 -10.26 19.56
N GLY A 174 -7.76 -9.85 19.72
CA GLY A 174 -6.84 -10.37 20.74
C GLY A 174 -6.09 -11.64 20.33
N THR A 175 -6.45 -12.27 19.23
CA THR A 175 -5.68 -13.40 18.69
C THR A 175 -4.37 -12.93 18.06
N ARG A 176 -3.50 -13.87 17.71
CA ARG A 176 -2.24 -13.53 17.01
C ARG A 176 -2.29 -14.03 15.57
N ARG A 177 -1.76 -13.23 14.66
CA ARG A 177 -1.62 -13.63 13.27
C ARG A 177 -0.20 -14.12 12.96
N ASP A 178 -0.12 -15.06 12.06
CA ASP A 178 1.11 -15.30 11.29
C ASP A 178 1.18 -14.27 10.16
N SER A 179 2.37 -13.75 9.90
CA SER A 179 2.56 -12.81 8.80
C SER A 179 3.45 -13.42 7.73
N ILE A 180 2.91 -13.55 6.52
CA ILE A 180 3.71 -13.91 5.35
C ILE A 180 4.48 -12.68 4.87
N ILE A 181 5.75 -12.89 4.51
CA ILE A 181 6.66 -11.87 3.98
C ILE A 181 6.92 -12.17 2.52
N LEU A 182 6.75 -11.16 1.69
CA LEU A 182 7.07 -11.20 0.27
C LEU A 182 7.91 -9.96 -0.07
N SER A 183 8.65 -10.04 -1.16
CA SER A 183 9.44 -8.89 -1.62
C SER A 183 9.58 -8.83 -3.13
N ILE A 184 10.05 -7.67 -3.58
CA ILE A 184 10.61 -7.43 -4.91
C ILE A 184 11.93 -6.69 -4.68
N THR A 185 13.02 -7.18 -5.30
CA THR A 185 14.29 -6.48 -5.36
C THR A 185 14.37 -5.58 -6.59
N LYS A 186 15.29 -4.61 -6.58
CA LYS A 186 15.51 -3.72 -7.73
C LYS A 186 15.91 -4.53 -8.98
N GLU A 187 16.73 -5.55 -8.82
CA GLU A 187 17.14 -6.42 -9.91
C GLU A 187 15.93 -7.16 -10.51
N GLU A 188 15.05 -7.72 -9.69
CA GLU A 188 13.82 -8.37 -10.15
C GLU A 188 12.88 -7.37 -10.85
N TRP A 189 12.79 -6.13 -10.34
CA TRP A 189 12.03 -5.06 -10.97
C TRP A 189 12.52 -4.80 -12.40
N GLU A 190 13.81 -4.61 -12.58
CA GLU A 190 14.44 -4.29 -13.86
C GLU A 190 14.35 -5.45 -14.86
N GLN A 191 14.59 -6.68 -14.40
CA GLN A 191 14.67 -7.85 -15.28
C GLN A 191 13.30 -8.43 -15.67
N LYS A 192 12.31 -8.42 -14.77
CA LYS A 192 11.06 -9.15 -14.99
C LYS A 192 9.78 -8.42 -14.53
N VAL A 193 9.76 -7.84 -13.31
CA VAL A 193 8.52 -7.41 -12.68
C VAL A 193 7.91 -6.21 -13.40
N LYS A 194 8.72 -5.24 -13.81
CA LYS A 194 8.26 -4.06 -14.55
C LYS A 194 7.51 -4.44 -15.82
N SER A 195 8.07 -5.36 -16.61
CA SER A 195 7.44 -5.83 -17.85
C SER A 195 6.19 -6.68 -17.58
N LEU A 196 6.22 -7.51 -16.52
CA LEU A 196 5.08 -8.33 -16.10
C LEU A 196 3.86 -7.47 -15.76
N ILE A 197 4.05 -6.42 -14.93
CA ILE A 197 2.93 -5.56 -14.52
C ILE A 197 2.46 -4.71 -15.69
N LYS A 198 3.37 -4.19 -16.55
CA LYS A 198 2.99 -3.47 -17.77
C LYS A 198 2.05 -4.28 -18.67
N LYS A 199 2.31 -5.58 -18.84
CA LYS A 199 1.41 -6.48 -19.61
C LYS A 199 0.04 -6.67 -18.95
N GLN A 200 -0.05 -6.55 -17.61
CA GLN A 200 -1.33 -6.68 -16.90
C GLN A 200 -2.20 -5.43 -17.02
N ILE A 201 -1.58 -4.26 -17.14
CA ILE A 201 -2.30 -2.97 -17.21
C ILE A 201 -2.60 -2.55 -18.66
N ALA A 202 -1.85 -3.00 -19.64
CA ALA A 202 -2.19 -2.87 -21.06
C ALA A 202 -3.55 -3.59 -21.42
#